data_679b5197179d1b7b17f93eb936c06909
#
_entry.id   679b5197179d1b7b17f93eb936c06909
#
_cell.length_a   1.000
_cell.length_b   1.000
_cell.length_c   1.000
_cell.angle_alpha   90.00
_cell.angle_beta   90.00
_cell.angle_gamma   90.00
#
_symmetry.space_group_name_H-M   'P 1'
#
loop_
_entity.id
_entity.type
_entity.pdbx_description
1 polymer ?
#
loop_
_entity_poly.entity_id
_entity_poly.type
_entity_poly.pdbx_seq_one_letter_code
_entity_poly.pdbx_strand_id
1 'polypeptide(L)'
;GFYIQAVLYDIDFAPTDDSHVYRTLLEQLAKEKGNEYLHRMLQKIDPDSAKEIHCNNVKRVIRALEYYHDTGETISSHNSAQRNNPSPYNFVYFVLNDTRELLYDRINQRVDQMIENGLVEEVQRLLNSGCNKNMISMQGIGYKEVVEYIENHGSLEETAELIKKNTRHFAKRQLTWFRRERDVTMVCVDAFQYQQEKILEEMLMN
;
A
#
# COMPACT_ATOMS: atom_id res chain seq x y z
N GLY A 1 2.47 -0.03 7.22
CA GLY A 1 2.40 1.33 7.79
C GLY A 1 1.01 1.65 8.27
N PHE A 2 0.04 1.77 7.38
CA PHE A 2 -1.32 2.25 7.71
C PHE A 2 -2.03 1.45 8.84
N TYR A 3 -1.98 0.14 8.82
CA TYR A 3 -2.59 -0.68 9.88
C TYR A 3 -1.90 -0.50 11.24
N ILE A 4 -0.58 -0.32 11.26
CA ILE A 4 0.16 -0.03 12.49
C ILE A 4 -0.30 1.33 13.04
N GLN A 5 -0.37 2.34 12.18
CA GLN A 5 -0.85 3.67 12.55
C GLN A 5 -2.29 3.62 13.09
N ALA A 6 -3.17 2.84 12.44
CA ALA A 6 -4.55 2.68 12.87
C ALA A 6 -4.65 2.09 14.29
N VAL A 7 -3.84 1.07 14.60
CA VAL A 7 -3.79 0.47 15.93
C VAL A 7 -3.17 1.41 16.95
N LEU A 8 -2.01 2.00 16.64
CA LEU A 8 -1.27 2.83 17.60
C LEU A 8 -1.99 4.12 17.97
N TYR A 9 -2.76 4.70 17.07
CA TYR A 9 -3.43 6.00 17.28
C TYR A 9 -4.95 5.92 17.27
N ASP A 10 -5.50 4.70 17.38
CA ASP A 10 -6.94 4.45 17.43
C ASP A 10 -7.70 5.21 16.33
N ILE A 11 -7.20 5.04 15.08
CA ILE A 11 -7.79 5.71 13.95
C ILE A 11 -9.16 5.09 13.66
N ASP A 12 -10.18 5.89 13.72
CA ASP A 12 -11.53 5.49 13.37
C ASP A 12 -11.68 5.35 11.86
N PHE A 13 -12.20 4.20 11.43
CA PHE A 13 -12.56 3.95 10.04
C PHE A 13 -14.03 4.27 9.86
N ALA A 14 -14.32 5.40 9.24
CA ALA A 14 -15.69 5.71 8.91
C ALA A 14 -16.33 4.56 8.13
N PRO A 15 -17.55 4.15 8.50
CA PRO A 15 -18.30 3.17 7.76
C PRO A 15 -18.46 3.64 6.31
N THR A 16 -18.22 2.73 5.38
CA THR A 16 -18.53 2.97 3.96
C THR A 16 -19.83 2.31 3.62
N ASP A 17 -20.62 2.95 2.77
CA ASP A 17 -21.80 2.32 2.20
C ASP A 17 -21.39 1.06 1.42
N ASP A 18 -21.82 -0.10 1.90
CA ASP A 18 -21.54 -1.41 1.27
C ASP A 18 -22.24 -1.58 -0.09
N SER A 19 -23.21 -0.71 -0.42
CA SER A 19 -23.92 -0.78 -1.70
C SER A 19 -23.05 -0.48 -2.91
N HIS A 20 -21.95 0.25 -2.71
CA HIS A 20 -21.04 0.71 -3.77
C HIS A 20 -21.73 1.44 -4.95
N VAL A 21 -23.00 1.84 -4.80
CA VAL A 21 -23.76 2.49 -5.89
C VAL A 21 -23.11 3.82 -6.27
N TYR A 22 -22.78 4.65 -5.30
CA TYR A 22 -22.17 5.95 -5.55
C TYR A 22 -20.76 5.80 -6.15
N ARG A 23 -19.98 4.82 -5.71
CA ARG A 23 -18.69 4.48 -6.31
C ARG A 23 -18.81 4.14 -7.78
N THR A 24 -19.75 3.24 -8.13
CA THR A 24 -19.98 2.84 -9.52
C THR A 24 -20.36 4.04 -10.39
N LEU A 25 -21.20 4.95 -9.88
CA LEU A 25 -21.54 6.20 -10.56
C LEU A 25 -20.29 7.06 -10.81
N LEU A 26 -19.43 7.24 -9.80
CA LEU A 26 -18.20 8.03 -9.94
C LEU A 26 -17.21 7.39 -10.91
N GLU A 27 -17.08 6.06 -10.90
CA GLU A 27 -16.25 5.34 -11.88
C GLU A 27 -16.75 5.49 -13.30
N GLN A 28 -18.07 5.47 -13.49
CA GLN A 28 -18.68 5.75 -14.80
C GLN A 28 -18.44 7.20 -15.23
N LEU A 29 -18.64 8.17 -14.35
CA LEU A 29 -18.35 9.59 -14.64
C LEU A 29 -16.88 9.81 -14.99
N ALA A 30 -15.93 9.09 -14.37
CA ALA A 30 -14.52 9.15 -14.71
C ALA A 30 -14.26 8.66 -16.16
N LYS A 31 -14.94 7.60 -16.58
CA LYS A 31 -14.83 7.07 -17.95
C LYS A 31 -15.46 8.00 -19.00
N GLU A 32 -16.59 8.61 -18.69
CA GLU A 32 -17.36 9.44 -19.63
C GLU A 32 -16.81 10.88 -19.73
N LYS A 33 -16.46 11.50 -18.59
CA LYS A 33 -16.09 12.92 -18.51
C LYS A 33 -14.61 13.16 -18.20
N GLY A 34 -13.87 12.10 -17.94
CA GLY A 34 -12.44 12.13 -17.64
C GLY A 34 -12.12 12.41 -16.16
N ASN A 35 -10.88 12.11 -15.79
CA ASN A 35 -10.38 12.20 -14.41
C ASN A 35 -10.42 13.65 -13.87
N GLU A 36 -10.16 14.64 -14.72
CA GLU A 36 -10.18 16.05 -14.32
C GLU A 36 -11.57 16.53 -13.90
N TYR A 37 -12.63 15.94 -14.46
CA TYR A 37 -13.98 16.26 -14.06
C TYR A 37 -14.24 15.87 -12.61
N LEU A 38 -13.88 14.63 -12.23
CA LEU A 38 -13.98 14.18 -10.84
C LEU A 38 -13.10 15.01 -9.89
N HIS A 39 -11.90 15.36 -10.34
CA HIS A 39 -11.00 16.17 -9.53
C HIS A 39 -11.56 17.57 -9.28
N ARG A 40 -12.23 18.19 -10.27
CA ARG A 40 -12.95 19.46 -10.06
C ARG A 40 -14.15 19.32 -9.12
N MET A 41 -14.81 18.16 -9.09
CA MET A 41 -15.84 17.89 -8.08
C MET A 41 -15.21 17.86 -6.67
N LEU A 42 -14.10 17.15 -6.51
CA LEU A 42 -13.36 17.11 -5.25
C LEU A 42 -12.88 18.50 -4.84
N GLN A 43 -12.35 19.29 -5.77
CA GLN A 43 -11.88 20.66 -5.49
C GLN A 43 -12.96 21.58 -4.92
N LYS A 44 -14.24 21.37 -5.28
CA LYS A 44 -15.35 22.15 -4.75
C LYS A 44 -15.76 21.72 -3.34
N ILE A 45 -15.57 20.44 -3.01
CA ILE A 45 -16.02 19.85 -1.74
C ILE A 45 -14.89 19.87 -0.72
N ASP A 46 -13.70 19.45 -1.14
CA ASP A 46 -12.50 19.30 -0.30
C ASP A 46 -11.28 19.85 -1.05
N PRO A 47 -11.08 21.19 -1.04
CA PRO A 47 -9.95 21.82 -1.73
C PRO A 47 -8.58 21.35 -1.23
N ASP A 48 -8.47 20.97 0.04
CA ASP A 48 -7.21 20.55 0.63
C ASP A 48 -6.83 19.15 0.17
N SER A 49 -7.76 18.22 0.15
CA SER A 49 -7.52 16.91 -0.49
C SER A 49 -7.23 17.05 -1.99
N ALA A 50 -7.89 17.98 -2.69
CA ALA A 50 -7.65 18.17 -4.12
C ALA A 50 -6.24 18.71 -4.42
N LYS A 51 -5.61 19.47 -3.52
CA LYS A 51 -4.19 19.89 -3.64
C LYS A 51 -3.23 18.72 -3.50
N GLU A 52 -3.54 17.76 -2.63
CA GLU A 52 -2.67 16.61 -2.33
C GLU A 52 -2.86 15.43 -3.29
N ILE A 53 -4.06 15.28 -3.84
CA ILE A 53 -4.44 14.13 -4.67
C ILE A 53 -4.38 14.54 -6.14
N HIS A 54 -3.43 13.97 -6.88
CA HIS A 54 -3.35 14.20 -8.33
C HIS A 54 -4.59 13.65 -9.04
N CYS A 55 -5.10 14.35 -10.07
CA CYS A 55 -6.31 13.98 -10.83
C CYS A 55 -6.27 12.55 -11.41
N ASN A 56 -5.09 12.05 -11.78
CA ASN A 56 -4.91 10.69 -12.29
C ASN A 56 -4.99 9.62 -11.17
N ASN A 57 -5.01 10.00 -9.91
CA ASN A 57 -5.25 9.07 -8.82
C ASN A 57 -6.74 8.90 -8.56
N VAL A 58 -7.45 8.42 -9.59
CA VAL A 58 -8.93 8.31 -9.62
C VAL A 58 -9.48 7.60 -8.39
N LYS A 59 -8.83 6.50 -7.96
CA LYS A 59 -9.27 5.74 -6.78
C LYS A 59 -9.28 6.59 -5.50
N ARG A 60 -8.27 7.47 -5.32
CA ARG A 60 -8.23 8.38 -4.17
C ARG A 60 -9.23 9.52 -4.28
N VAL A 61 -9.42 10.06 -5.49
CA VAL A 61 -10.44 11.09 -5.75
C VAL A 61 -11.83 10.53 -5.44
N ILE A 62 -12.14 9.33 -5.95
CA ILE A 62 -13.42 8.66 -5.68
C ILE A 62 -13.60 8.44 -4.17
N ARG A 63 -12.58 7.91 -3.48
CA ARG A 63 -12.67 7.67 -2.02
C ARG A 63 -12.97 8.94 -1.23
N ALA A 64 -12.38 10.07 -1.61
CA ALA A 64 -12.64 11.34 -0.93
C ALA A 64 -14.06 11.85 -1.19
N LEU A 65 -14.58 11.68 -2.42
CA LEU A 65 -15.96 12.03 -2.77
C LEU A 65 -16.99 11.13 -2.08
N GLU A 66 -16.72 9.82 -2.00
CA GLU A 66 -17.56 8.87 -1.26
C GLU A 66 -17.61 9.22 0.22
N TYR A 67 -16.45 9.46 0.82
CA TYR A 67 -16.37 9.82 2.23
C TYR A 67 -17.29 11.02 2.54
N TYR A 68 -17.20 12.07 1.72
CA TYR A 68 -18.09 13.24 1.90
C TYR A 68 -19.57 12.90 1.68
N HIS A 69 -19.87 12.06 0.67
CA HIS A 69 -21.24 11.64 0.40
C HIS A 69 -21.86 10.89 1.58
N ASP A 70 -21.09 10.01 2.20
CA ASP A 70 -21.57 9.09 3.24
C ASP A 70 -21.64 9.77 4.62
N THR A 71 -20.70 10.71 4.90
CA THR A 71 -20.54 11.30 6.24
C THR A 71 -20.95 12.77 6.33
N GLY A 72 -20.99 13.49 5.21
CA GLY A 72 -21.15 14.95 5.19
C GLY A 72 -19.89 15.73 5.57
N GLU A 73 -18.78 15.04 5.90
CA GLU A 73 -17.50 15.65 6.29
C GLU A 73 -16.44 15.47 5.23
N THR A 74 -15.47 16.39 5.15
CA THR A 74 -14.35 16.22 4.21
C THR A 74 -13.31 15.25 4.77
N ILE A 75 -12.71 14.44 3.88
CA ILE A 75 -11.68 13.49 4.30
C ILE A 75 -10.41 14.21 4.79
N SER A 76 -10.14 15.44 4.33
CA SER A 76 -9.04 16.28 4.84
C SER A 76 -9.26 16.67 6.30
N SER A 77 -10.48 17.08 6.67
CA SER A 77 -10.85 17.42 8.06
C SER A 77 -10.71 16.20 8.96
N HIS A 78 -11.28 15.09 8.57
CA HIS A 78 -11.17 13.82 9.31
C HIS A 78 -9.70 13.41 9.51
N ASN A 79 -8.90 13.37 8.44
CA ASN A 79 -7.49 13.00 8.53
C ASN A 79 -6.70 13.96 9.42
N SER A 80 -7.02 15.27 9.41
CA SER A 80 -6.35 16.25 10.26
C SER A 80 -6.69 16.05 11.74
N ALA A 81 -7.94 15.76 12.05
CA ALA A 81 -8.37 15.41 13.40
C ALA A 81 -7.66 14.15 13.90
N GLN A 82 -7.66 13.09 13.09
CA GLN A 82 -7.03 11.80 13.42
C GLN A 82 -5.51 11.88 13.61
N ARG A 83 -4.81 12.77 12.86
CA ARG A 83 -3.36 12.96 13.00
C ARG A 83 -2.93 13.46 14.38
N ASN A 84 -3.82 14.11 15.10
CA ASN A 84 -3.54 14.69 16.42
C ASN A 84 -3.98 13.79 17.57
N ASN A 85 -4.58 12.64 17.29
CA ASN A 85 -4.97 11.70 18.34
C ASN A 85 -3.75 11.23 19.13
N PRO A 86 -3.79 11.32 20.46
CA PRO A 86 -2.78 10.67 21.30
C PRO A 86 -2.95 9.16 21.18
N SER A 87 -1.83 8.44 21.30
CA SER A 87 -1.93 6.98 21.40
C SER A 87 -2.56 6.56 22.72
N PRO A 88 -3.48 5.59 22.73
CA PRO A 88 -3.95 4.96 23.96
C PRO A 88 -2.90 3.99 24.56
N TYR A 89 -1.81 3.73 23.85
CA TYR A 89 -0.77 2.79 24.23
C TYR A 89 0.52 3.51 24.64
N ASN A 90 1.25 2.93 25.58
CA ASN A 90 2.65 3.21 25.76
C ASN A 90 3.44 2.25 24.86
N PHE A 91 4.06 2.74 23.80
CA PHE A 91 4.70 1.92 22.77
C PHE A 91 6.06 2.48 22.36
N VAL A 92 6.89 1.61 21.81
CA VAL A 92 8.11 1.98 21.09
C VAL A 92 7.97 1.45 19.67
N TYR A 93 8.25 2.30 18.67
CA TYR A 93 8.07 1.96 17.27
C TYR A 93 9.39 1.96 16.52
N PHE A 94 9.91 0.76 16.28
CA PHE A 94 11.12 0.56 15.48
C PHE A 94 10.77 0.13 14.06
N VAL A 95 11.51 0.69 13.10
CA VAL A 95 11.49 0.24 11.71
C VAL A 95 12.89 -0.22 11.32
N LEU A 96 13.04 -1.52 11.12
CA LEU A 96 14.27 -2.10 10.60
C LEU A 96 14.42 -1.73 9.13
N ASN A 97 15.56 -1.19 8.77
CA ASN A 97 15.89 -0.76 7.42
C ASN A 97 17.29 -1.23 7.05
N ASP A 98 17.63 -1.06 5.79
CA ASP A 98 18.92 -1.40 5.23
C ASP A 98 19.40 -0.31 4.26
N THR A 99 20.65 -0.38 3.80
CA THR A 99 21.06 0.41 2.65
C THR A 99 20.21 0.02 1.43
N ARG A 100 20.05 0.96 0.51
CA ARG A 100 19.17 0.75 -0.65
C ARG A 100 19.65 -0.42 -1.50
N GLU A 101 20.93 -0.51 -1.70
CA GLU A 101 21.58 -1.53 -2.50
C GLU A 101 21.33 -2.92 -1.90
N LEU A 102 21.63 -3.10 -0.62
CA LEU A 102 21.44 -4.36 0.08
C LEU A 102 19.97 -4.78 0.15
N LEU A 103 19.08 -3.80 0.40
CA LEU A 103 17.63 -4.06 0.38
C LEU A 103 17.15 -4.55 -0.98
N TYR A 104 17.65 -3.94 -2.06
CA TYR A 104 17.25 -4.33 -3.42
C TYR A 104 17.81 -5.69 -3.82
N ASP A 105 19.05 -5.99 -3.45
CA ASP A 105 19.65 -7.31 -3.67
C ASP A 105 18.90 -8.41 -2.94
N ARG A 106 18.51 -8.18 -1.68
CA ARG A 106 17.69 -9.13 -0.91
C ARG A 106 16.30 -9.32 -1.52
N ILE A 107 15.68 -8.25 -2.03
CA ILE A 107 14.41 -8.34 -2.74
C ILE A 107 14.58 -9.22 -3.99
N ASN A 108 15.60 -8.98 -4.79
CA ASN A 108 15.84 -9.74 -6.01
C ASN A 108 16.05 -11.23 -5.71
N GLN A 109 16.95 -11.56 -4.79
CA GLN A 109 17.20 -12.92 -4.35
C GLN A 109 15.94 -13.62 -3.83
N ARG A 110 15.13 -12.91 -3.03
CA ARG A 110 13.88 -13.46 -2.52
C ARG A 110 12.89 -13.79 -3.64
N VAL A 111 12.79 -12.95 -4.66
CA VAL A 111 11.91 -13.23 -5.80
C VAL A 111 12.38 -14.45 -6.58
N ASP A 112 13.70 -14.57 -6.82
CA ASP A 112 14.26 -15.75 -7.48
C ASP A 112 13.94 -17.03 -6.68
N GLN A 113 14.16 -17.02 -5.37
CA GLN A 113 13.82 -18.12 -4.49
C GLN A 113 12.31 -18.44 -4.47
N MET A 114 11.43 -17.43 -4.54
CA MET A 114 9.99 -17.67 -4.62
C MET A 114 9.61 -18.43 -5.89
N ILE A 115 10.21 -18.07 -7.01
CA ILE A 115 9.99 -18.76 -8.30
C ILE A 115 10.51 -20.20 -8.24
N GLU A 116 11.74 -20.39 -7.75
CA GLU A 116 12.36 -21.71 -7.58
C GLU A 116 11.54 -22.60 -6.61
N ASN A 117 10.93 -22.01 -5.59
CA ASN A 117 10.13 -22.72 -4.60
C ASN A 117 8.65 -22.95 -5.04
N GLY A 118 8.33 -22.67 -6.30
CA GLY A 118 7.05 -23.06 -6.88
C GLY A 118 5.95 -21.98 -6.79
N LEU A 119 6.30 -20.70 -6.85
CA LEU A 119 5.30 -19.62 -6.89
C LEU A 119 4.35 -19.76 -8.08
N VAL A 120 4.83 -20.23 -9.24
CA VAL A 120 3.99 -20.40 -10.44
C VAL A 120 2.98 -21.51 -10.22
N GLU A 121 3.42 -22.64 -9.68
CA GLU A 121 2.58 -23.80 -9.36
C GLU A 121 1.56 -23.47 -8.28
N GLU A 122 1.91 -22.64 -7.31
CA GLU A 122 1.00 -22.16 -6.27
C GLU A 122 -0.14 -21.35 -6.88
N VAL A 123 0.17 -20.35 -7.71
CA VAL A 123 -0.82 -19.52 -8.39
C VAL A 123 -1.69 -20.34 -9.32
N GLN A 124 -1.11 -21.27 -10.08
CA GLN A 124 -1.87 -22.19 -10.95
C GLN A 124 -2.87 -23.05 -10.17
N ARG A 125 -2.48 -23.56 -9.01
CA ARG A 125 -3.39 -24.32 -8.13
C ARG A 125 -4.54 -23.46 -7.62
N LEU A 126 -4.27 -22.20 -7.23
CA LEU A 126 -5.30 -21.26 -6.79
C LEU A 126 -6.30 -20.94 -7.91
N LEU A 127 -5.81 -20.69 -9.12
CA LEU A 127 -6.68 -20.48 -10.29
C LEU A 127 -7.55 -21.72 -10.57
N ASN A 128 -6.98 -22.92 -10.52
CA ASN A 128 -7.70 -24.17 -10.71
C ASN A 128 -8.74 -24.44 -9.60
N SER A 129 -8.54 -23.89 -8.40
CA SER A 129 -9.49 -23.98 -7.29
C SER A 129 -10.62 -22.93 -7.32
N GLY A 130 -10.69 -22.13 -8.39
CA GLY A 130 -11.77 -21.15 -8.59
C GLY A 130 -11.40 -19.71 -8.21
N CYS A 131 -10.16 -19.44 -7.78
CA CYS A 131 -9.68 -18.07 -7.64
C CYS A 131 -9.57 -17.43 -9.02
N ASN A 132 -9.83 -16.12 -9.10
CA ASN A 132 -9.69 -15.37 -10.35
C ASN A 132 -8.96 -14.05 -10.13
N LYS A 133 -8.44 -13.47 -11.21
CA LYS A 133 -7.62 -12.25 -11.18
C LYS A 133 -8.30 -11.02 -10.57
N ASN A 134 -9.63 -11.00 -10.46
CA ASN A 134 -10.36 -9.87 -9.88
C ASN A 134 -10.46 -9.94 -8.34
N MET A 135 -10.14 -11.09 -7.75
CA MET A 135 -10.08 -11.22 -6.29
C MET A 135 -8.95 -10.39 -5.71
N ILE A 136 -9.21 -9.69 -4.62
CA ILE A 136 -8.22 -8.81 -3.96
C ILE A 136 -6.94 -9.57 -3.60
N SER A 137 -7.06 -10.82 -3.13
CA SER A 137 -5.92 -11.69 -2.82
C SER A 137 -5.02 -11.96 -4.01
N MET A 138 -5.60 -12.06 -5.22
CA MET A 138 -4.86 -12.32 -6.46
C MET A 138 -4.22 -11.05 -7.08
N GLN A 139 -4.51 -9.86 -6.50
CA GLN A 139 -3.91 -8.58 -6.92
C GLN A 139 -2.60 -8.26 -6.18
N GLY A 140 -2.15 -9.13 -5.28
CA GLY A 140 -0.87 -9.00 -4.60
C GLY A 140 0.33 -9.04 -5.57
N ILE A 141 1.41 -8.32 -5.21
CA ILE A 141 2.68 -8.37 -5.98
C ILE A 141 3.19 -9.81 -5.94
N GLY A 142 3.58 -10.32 -7.10
CA GLY A 142 3.94 -11.71 -7.35
C GLY A 142 2.78 -12.46 -7.99
N TYR A 143 1.62 -12.50 -7.35
CA TYR A 143 0.47 -13.24 -7.85
C TYR A 143 -0.10 -12.66 -9.14
N LYS A 144 -0.34 -11.33 -9.19
CA LYS A 144 -0.89 -10.71 -10.41
C LYS A 144 0.02 -10.85 -11.62
N GLU A 145 1.34 -10.75 -11.44
CA GLU A 145 2.30 -10.90 -12.51
C GLU A 145 2.35 -12.35 -13.00
N VAL A 146 2.26 -13.32 -12.08
CA VAL A 146 2.20 -14.75 -12.45
C VAL A 146 0.88 -15.11 -13.11
N VAL A 147 -0.26 -14.52 -12.70
CA VAL A 147 -1.54 -14.70 -13.41
C VAL A 147 -1.42 -14.22 -14.85
N GLU A 148 -0.84 -13.03 -15.08
CA GLU A 148 -0.61 -12.50 -16.44
C GLU A 148 0.32 -13.41 -17.25
N TYR A 149 1.37 -13.96 -16.64
CA TYR A 149 2.26 -14.93 -17.26
C TYR A 149 1.52 -16.19 -17.72
N ILE A 150 0.68 -16.76 -16.85
CA ILE A 150 -0.10 -17.98 -17.16
C ILE A 150 -1.12 -17.72 -18.28
N GLU A 151 -1.83 -16.59 -18.23
CA GLU A 151 -2.86 -16.23 -19.21
C GLU A 151 -2.25 -15.90 -20.58
N ASN A 152 -1.11 -15.24 -20.63
CA ASN A 152 -0.52 -14.70 -21.88
C ASN A 152 0.63 -15.57 -22.42
N HIS A 153 1.02 -16.65 -21.75
CA HIS A 153 2.13 -17.52 -22.13
C HIS A 153 3.45 -16.73 -22.37
N GLY A 154 3.74 -15.79 -21.46
CA GLY A 154 4.91 -14.90 -21.56
C GLY A 154 6.24 -15.59 -21.22
N SER A 155 7.28 -14.79 -20.95
CA SER A 155 8.55 -15.28 -20.42
C SER A 155 8.54 -15.28 -18.88
N LEU A 156 9.01 -16.38 -18.29
CA LEU A 156 9.16 -16.47 -16.83
C LEU A 156 10.24 -15.50 -16.32
N GLU A 157 11.30 -15.32 -17.08
CA GLU A 157 12.39 -14.38 -16.78
C GLU A 157 11.87 -12.94 -16.74
N GLU A 158 11.09 -12.53 -17.74
CA GLU A 158 10.50 -11.19 -17.79
C GLU A 158 9.52 -10.99 -16.63
N THR A 159 8.75 -12.02 -16.28
CA THR A 159 7.83 -12.00 -15.15
C THR A 159 8.59 -11.84 -13.84
N ALA A 160 9.69 -12.57 -13.63
CA ALA A 160 10.55 -12.44 -12.47
C ALA A 160 11.10 -11.00 -12.33
N GLU A 161 11.63 -10.44 -13.41
CA GLU A 161 12.14 -9.06 -13.42
C GLU A 161 11.03 -8.03 -13.13
N LEU A 162 9.82 -8.24 -13.62
CA LEU A 162 8.67 -7.40 -13.34
C LEU A 162 8.29 -7.46 -11.84
N ILE A 163 8.27 -8.65 -11.26
CA ILE A 163 8.01 -8.84 -9.81
C ILE A 163 9.08 -8.14 -8.99
N LYS A 164 10.38 -8.32 -9.31
CA LYS A 164 11.51 -7.65 -8.65
C LYS A 164 11.32 -6.12 -8.70
N LYS A 165 11.06 -5.57 -9.89
CA LYS A 165 10.83 -4.13 -10.10
C LYS A 165 9.67 -3.61 -9.27
N ASN A 166 8.52 -4.30 -9.28
CA ASN A 166 7.33 -3.89 -8.55
C ASN A 166 7.54 -3.98 -7.03
N THR A 167 8.28 -4.99 -6.56
CA THR A 167 8.64 -5.15 -5.14
C THR A 167 9.58 -4.04 -4.68
N ARG A 168 10.60 -3.67 -5.48
CA ARG A 168 11.47 -2.51 -5.18
C ARG A 168 10.68 -1.20 -5.12
N HIS A 169 9.73 -0.99 -6.03
CA HIS A 169 8.84 0.16 -5.98
C HIS A 169 7.95 0.16 -4.74
N PHE A 170 7.48 -1.00 -4.33
CA PHE A 170 6.71 -1.14 -3.09
C PHE A 170 7.56 -0.81 -1.85
N ALA A 171 8.76 -1.35 -1.75
CA ALA A 171 9.70 -1.04 -0.67
C ALA A 171 10.01 0.46 -0.60
N LYS A 172 10.25 1.13 -1.74
CA LYS A 172 10.44 2.59 -1.80
C LYS A 172 9.22 3.35 -1.22
N ARG A 173 7.99 2.91 -1.54
CA ARG A 173 6.77 3.52 -0.98
C ARG A 173 6.66 3.30 0.52
N GLN A 174 7.00 2.11 1.02
CA GLN A 174 7.02 1.82 2.46
C GLN A 174 8.02 2.72 3.20
N LEU A 175 9.25 2.86 2.70
CA LEU A 175 10.24 3.75 3.31
C LEU A 175 9.80 5.21 3.30
N THR A 176 9.14 5.66 2.22
CA THR A 176 8.57 7.01 2.15
C THR A 176 7.47 7.20 3.19
N TRP A 177 6.67 6.17 3.44
CA TRP A 177 5.65 6.18 4.47
C TRP A 177 6.31 6.28 5.86
N PHE A 178 7.16 5.34 6.23
CA PHE A 178 7.78 5.27 7.55
C PHE A 178 8.59 6.52 7.92
N ARG A 179 9.21 7.20 6.93
CA ARG A 179 9.90 8.47 7.16
C ARG A 179 8.99 9.64 7.55
N ARG A 180 7.70 9.51 7.33
CA ARG A 180 6.68 10.52 7.67
C ARG A 180 5.94 10.19 8.95
N GLU A 181 6.11 8.97 9.43
CA GLU A 181 5.50 8.53 10.68
C GLU A 181 6.15 9.27 11.86
N ARG A 182 5.33 9.64 12.82
CA ARG A 182 5.81 10.17 14.10
C ARG A 182 6.20 9.01 15.02
N ASP A 183 7.03 9.30 16.00
CA ASP A 183 7.42 8.34 17.05
C ASP A 183 8.10 7.08 16.52
N VAL A 184 8.81 7.18 15.37
CA VAL A 184 9.52 6.08 14.72
C VAL A 184 11.02 6.22 14.90
N THR A 185 11.65 5.17 15.39
CA THR A 185 13.11 5.01 15.39
C THR A 185 13.52 4.08 14.24
N MET A 186 14.30 4.61 13.29
CA MET A 186 14.82 3.83 12.17
C MET A 186 16.12 3.15 12.56
N VAL A 187 16.18 1.82 12.49
CA VAL A 187 17.37 1.01 12.79
C VAL A 187 17.93 0.42 11.50
N CYS A 188 19.13 0.83 11.11
CA CYS A 188 19.83 0.29 9.95
C CYS A 188 20.55 -1.00 10.34
N VAL A 189 20.07 -2.14 9.89
CA VAL A 189 20.58 -3.46 10.30
C VAL A 189 21.98 -3.78 9.76
N ASP A 190 22.36 -3.18 8.63
CA ASP A 190 23.71 -3.29 8.07
C ASP A 190 24.77 -2.72 9.01
N ALA A 191 24.48 -1.60 9.70
CA ALA A 191 25.41 -0.99 10.65
C ALA A 191 25.81 -1.96 11.79
N PHE A 192 24.99 -2.96 12.08
CA PHE A 192 25.23 -3.99 13.09
C PHE A 192 25.66 -5.32 12.48
N GLN A 193 26.01 -5.34 11.17
CA GLN A 193 26.39 -6.57 10.44
C GLN A 193 25.37 -7.71 10.61
N TYR A 194 24.07 -7.36 10.69
CA TYR A 194 22.93 -8.28 10.91
C TYR A 194 23.01 -9.12 12.21
N GLN A 195 23.85 -8.70 13.19
CA GLN A 195 23.92 -9.36 14.49
C GLN A 195 22.70 -9.00 15.32
N GLN A 196 21.83 -10.00 15.54
CA GLN A 196 20.53 -9.78 16.17
C GLN A 196 20.67 -9.24 17.59
N GLU A 197 21.65 -9.73 18.37
CA GLU A 197 21.90 -9.27 19.74
C GLU A 197 22.23 -7.77 19.76
N LYS A 198 23.11 -7.31 18.88
CA LYS A 198 23.48 -5.88 18.81
C LYS A 198 22.33 -5.00 18.36
N ILE A 199 21.49 -5.48 17.42
CA ILE A 199 20.30 -4.77 16.98
C ILE A 199 19.32 -4.65 18.15
N LEU A 200 19.12 -5.73 18.91
CA LEU A 200 18.26 -5.73 20.07
C LEU A 200 18.78 -4.81 21.20
N GLU A 201 20.09 -4.83 21.47
CA GLU A 201 20.73 -3.90 22.42
C GLU A 201 20.48 -2.45 22.04
N GLU A 202 20.66 -2.09 20.76
CA GLU A 202 20.36 -0.76 20.26
C GLU A 202 18.88 -0.36 20.45
N MET A 203 17.97 -1.30 20.17
CA MET A 203 16.53 -1.08 20.39
C MET A 203 16.16 -0.93 21.86
N LEU A 204 16.87 -1.55 22.79
CA LEU A 204 16.63 -1.45 24.23
C LEU A 204 17.22 -0.17 24.85
N MET A 205 18.18 0.48 24.17
CA MET A 205 18.80 1.72 24.64
C MET A 205 18.05 2.98 24.19
N ASN A 206 17.18 2.87 23.21
CA ASN A 206 16.34 3.94 22.67
C ASN A 206 14.92 3.87 23.18
#